data_20d5853c2dc424742ce7d8a175be8e24
#
_entry.id   20d5853c2dc424742ce7d8a175be8e24
#
_cell.length_a   1.000
_cell.length_b   1.000
_cell.length_c   1.000
_cell.angle_alpha   90.00
_cell.angle_beta   90.00
_cell.angle_gamma   90.00
#
_symmetry.space_group_name_H-M   'P 1'
#
loop_
_entity.id
_entity.type
_entity.pdbx_description
1 polymer ?
#
loop_
_entity_poly.entity_id
_entity_poly.type
_entity_poly.pdbx_seq_one_letter_code
_entity_poly.pdbx_strand_id
1 'polypeptide(L)'
;MEFTQEHKLIRDLAIKFAEQELTDDVLDAAEETGCLDLDVVRKMGKAGFFGIKVPRELGGAGGDHVAYVTVMEEIAKKSAVASVFVSSPNSLCGAPIQLSGTPEQKEKYLSKIATGELMFCFGLTEPGAGSDAGGTKTTAVLDGDEWILNGRKTFITGAPIADYSIIYAKTDMKAKGSAGITAFIVDLKSEGVSFGKPEEKMGIIGCPTSDIVLENVRVPKENMLGKEGKGFTNAMKTLDVGRIGIAAQAIGVAQAALDEAVKFAKERVQFGQPIAKFQGISFKIARMAA
;
A
#
# COMPACT_ATOMS: atom_id res chain seq x y z
N MET A 1 8.25 -8.82 23.26
CA MET A 1 6.95 -9.41 22.81
C MET A 1 7.25 -10.82 22.34
N GLU A 2 6.52 -11.82 22.79
CA GLU A 2 6.72 -13.20 22.33
C GLU A 2 5.81 -13.47 21.14
N PHE A 3 6.36 -14.07 20.08
CA PHE A 3 5.60 -14.49 18.92
C PHE A 3 4.75 -15.72 19.26
N THR A 4 3.46 -15.65 18.91
CA THR A 4 2.57 -16.81 18.97
C THR A 4 2.94 -17.82 17.89
N GLN A 5 2.35 -19.02 17.96
CA GLN A 5 2.54 -20.02 16.90
C GLN A 5 2.02 -19.53 15.53
N GLU A 6 0.92 -18.79 15.53
CA GLU A 6 0.38 -18.19 14.29
C GLU A 6 1.35 -17.16 13.68
N HIS A 7 1.98 -16.30 14.50
CA HIS A 7 3.01 -15.35 14.03
C HIS A 7 4.21 -16.06 13.40
N LYS A 8 4.65 -17.19 13.98
CA LYS A 8 5.75 -17.99 13.43
C LYS A 8 5.36 -18.62 12.09
N LEU A 9 4.16 -19.21 12.00
CA LEU A 9 3.67 -19.83 10.75
C LEU A 9 3.53 -18.83 9.62
N ILE A 10 2.98 -17.64 9.87
CA ILE A 10 2.83 -16.62 8.82
C ILE A 10 4.18 -16.04 8.41
N ARG A 11 5.14 -15.96 9.34
CA ARG A 11 6.52 -15.58 9.04
C ARG A 11 7.18 -16.59 8.10
N ASP A 12 7.11 -17.86 8.44
CA ASP A 12 7.70 -18.94 7.63
C ASP A 12 7.07 -18.99 6.24
N LEU A 13 5.76 -18.76 6.14
CA LEU A 13 5.05 -18.64 4.86
C LEU A 13 5.57 -17.45 4.04
N ALA A 14 5.78 -16.28 4.66
CA ALA A 14 6.27 -15.09 3.97
C ALA A 14 7.71 -15.30 3.46
N ILE A 15 8.59 -15.89 4.27
CA ILE A 15 9.96 -16.24 3.87
C ILE A 15 9.94 -17.19 2.67
N LYS A 16 9.21 -18.30 2.79
CA LYS A 16 9.11 -19.30 1.71
C LYS A 16 8.55 -18.70 0.41
N PHE A 17 7.52 -17.86 0.52
CA PHE A 17 6.95 -17.17 -0.64
C PHE A 17 8.00 -16.24 -1.30
N ALA A 18 8.70 -15.45 -0.49
CA ALA A 18 9.72 -14.52 -0.99
C ALA A 18 10.85 -15.27 -1.72
N GLU A 19 11.31 -16.39 -1.19
CA GLU A 19 12.33 -17.23 -1.82
C GLU A 19 11.88 -17.86 -3.13
N GLN A 20 10.63 -18.28 -3.22
CA GLN A 20 10.10 -19.03 -4.38
C GLN A 20 9.58 -18.14 -5.50
N GLU A 21 8.94 -17.02 -5.18
CA GLU A 21 8.20 -16.20 -6.13
C GLU A 21 8.87 -14.85 -6.43
N LEU A 22 9.71 -14.33 -5.53
CA LEU A 22 10.43 -13.07 -5.72
C LEU A 22 11.88 -13.34 -6.11
N THR A 23 12.08 -14.10 -7.19
CA THR A 23 13.42 -14.40 -7.73
C THR A 23 14.06 -13.15 -8.33
N ASP A 24 15.38 -13.15 -8.50
CA ASP A 24 16.09 -12.01 -9.05
C ASP A 24 15.58 -11.68 -10.47
N ASP A 25 15.31 -12.68 -11.32
CA ASP A 25 14.73 -12.48 -12.66
C ASP A 25 13.36 -11.75 -12.61
N VAL A 26 12.51 -12.08 -11.64
CA VAL A 26 11.20 -11.42 -11.44
C VAL A 26 11.39 -9.97 -10.99
N LEU A 27 12.36 -9.72 -10.12
CA LEU A 27 12.62 -8.39 -9.60
C LEU A 27 13.30 -7.49 -10.65
N ASP A 28 14.24 -8.03 -11.41
CA ASP A 28 14.89 -7.32 -12.52
C ASP A 28 13.86 -6.96 -13.60
N ALA A 29 12.99 -7.89 -13.98
CA ALA A 29 11.91 -7.62 -14.91
C ALA A 29 10.95 -6.52 -14.40
N ALA A 30 10.65 -6.50 -13.09
CA ALA A 30 9.81 -5.46 -12.49
C ALA A 30 10.48 -4.08 -12.53
N GLU A 31 11.81 -4.01 -12.40
CA GLU A 31 12.58 -2.77 -12.52
C GLU A 31 12.60 -2.27 -13.98
N GLU A 32 12.77 -3.17 -14.95
CA GLU A 32 12.79 -2.84 -16.37
C GLU A 32 11.43 -2.39 -16.91
N THR A 33 10.36 -3.09 -16.51
CA THR A 33 8.99 -2.84 -17.01
C THR A 33 8.26 -1.74 -16.24
N GLY A 34 8.72 -1.38 -15.05
CA GLY A 34 8.06 -0.46 -14.14
C GLY A 34 6.86 -1.05 -13.39
N CYS A 35 6.66 -2.38 -13.48
CA CYS A 35 5.57 -3.07 -12.79
C CYS A 35 5.96 -4.50 -12.41
N LEU A 36 5.75 -4.86 -11.13
CA LEU A 36 5.86 -6.25 -10.69
C LEU A 36 4.81 -7.10 -11.44
N ASP A 37 5.22 -8.30 -11.86
CA ASP A 37 4.32 -9.23 -12.55
C ASP A 37 3.03 -9.42 -11.75
N LEU A 38 1.90 -9.12 -12.38
CA LEU A 38 0.58 -9.20 -11.75
C LEU A 38 0.19 -10.65 -11.39
N ASP A 39 0.78 -11.66 -12.01
CA ASP A 39 0.56 -13.05 -11.58
C ASP A 39 1.25 -13.33 -10.25
N VAL A 40 2.44 -12.76 -10.00
CA VAL A 40 3.09 -12.80 -8.68
C VAL A 40 2.24 -12.04 -7.65
N VAL A 41 1.72 -10.86 -8.00
CA VAL A 41 0.82 -10.08 -7.14
C VAL A 41 -0.45 -10.89 -6.78
N ARG A 42 -1.06 -11.57 -7.75
CA ARG A 42 -2.20 -12.46 -7.50
C ARG A 42 -1.86 -13.65 -6.60
N LYS A 43 -0.66 -14.22 -6.75
CA LYS A 43 -0.17 -15.26 -5.84
C LYS A 43 -0.03 -14.77 -4.41
N MET A 44 0.42 -13.52 -4.20
CA MET A 44 0.47 -12.91 -2.87
C MET A 44 -0.92 -12.82 -2.22
N GLY A 45 -1.93 -12.42 -2.99
CA GLY A 45 -3.33 -12.41 -2.53
C GLY A 45 -3.82 -13.82 -2.16
N LYS A 46 -3.58 -14.82 -3.02
CA LYS A 46 -3.93 -16.23 -2.76
C LYS A 46 -3.20 -16.82 -1.54
N ALA A 47 -1.98 -16.34 -1.24
CA ALA A 47 -1.25 -16.71 -0.03
C ALA A 47 -1.81 -16.05 1.24
N GLY A 48 -2.84 -15.17 1.12
CA GLY A 48 -3.49 -14.49 2.23
C GLY A 48 -2.81 -13.21 2.69
N PHE A 49 -1.77 -12.74 1.99
CA PHE A 49 -1.00 -11.55 2.41
C PHE A 49 -1.77 -10.23 2.26
N PHE A 50 -2.84 -10.20 1.47
CA PHE A 50 -3.66 -9.01 1.29
C PHE A 50 -4.78 -8.86 2.31
N GLY A 51 -5.14 -9.97 2.96
CA GLY A 51 -6.23 -10.02 3.94
C GLY A 51 -5.79 -10.34 5.37
N ILE A 52 -4.54 -10.04 5.76
CA ILE A 52 -4.00 -10.44 7.08
C ILE A 52 -4.91 -9.95 8.21
N LYS A 53 -5.33 -8.69 8.16
CA LYS A 53 -6.19 -8.06 9.18
C LYS A 53 -7.68 -8.08 8.86
N VAL A 54 -8.05 -8.59 7.70
CA VAL A 54 -9.46 -8.73 7.32
C VAL A 54 -10.07 -9.88 8.11
N PRO A 55 -11.28 -9.73 8.67
CA PRO A 55 -11.98 -10.80 9.37
C PRO A 55 -12.15 -12.06 8.52
N ARG A 56 -12.14 -13.22 9.17
CA ARG A 56 -12.24 -14.53 8.47
C ARG A 56 -13.56 -14.69 7.73
N GLU A 57 -14.65 -14.16 8.28
CA GLU A 57 -15.98 -14.15 7.64
C GLU A 57 -16.03 -13.33 6.34
N LEU A 58 -15.05 -12.45 6.11
CA LEU A 58 -14.87 -11.68 4.89
C LEU A 58 -13.69 -12.19 4.03
N GLY A 59 -13.26 -13.44 4.25
CA GLY A 59 -12.22 -14.08 3.45
C GLY A 59 -10.79 -13.71 3.83
N GLY A 60 -10.58 -13.00 4.93
CA GLY A 60 -9.25 -12.66 5.45
C GLY A 60 -8.70 -13.70 6.42
N ALA A 61 -7.49 -13.45 6.93
CA ALA A 61 -6.84 -14.31 7.91
C ALA A 61 -7.29 -14.04 9.37
N GLY A 62 -7.90 -12.88 9.66
CA GLY A 62 -8.29 -12.47 11.01
C GLY A 62 -7.10 -12.26 11.94
N GLY A 63 -5.93 -11.95 11.39
CA GLY A 63 -4.69 -11.73 12.13
C GLY A 63 -4.60 -10.32 12.72
N ASP A 64 -3.62 -10.13 13.58
CA ASP A 64 -3.36 -8.87 14.26
C ASP A 64 -2.30 -8.01 13.54
N HIS A 65 -1.92 -6.88 14.16
CA HIS A 65 -0.89 -6.01 13.63
C HIS A 65 0.50 -6.64 13.67
N VAL A 66 0.77 -7.58 14.60
CA VAL A 66 2.06 -8.28 14.68
C VAL A 66 2.23 -9.20 13.48
N ALA A 67 1.19 -9.97 13.13
CA ALA A 67 1.18 -10.78 11.92
C ALA A 67 1.42 -9.93 10.66
N TYR A 68 0.76 -8.77 10.57
CA TYR A 68 0.89 -7.85 9.43
C TYR A 68 2.34 -7.32 9.30
N VAL A 69 2.92 -6.77 10.37
CA VAL A 69 4.28 -6.21 10.29
C VAL A 69 5.33 -7.29 10.06
N THR A 70 5.10 -8.51 10.57
CA THR A 70 5.97 -9.66 10.33
C THR A 70 6.04 -10.01 8.84
N VAL A 71 4.89 -10.09 8.16
CA VAL A 71 4.86 -10.32 6.70
C VAL A 71 5.49 -9.17 5.94
N MET A 72 5.19 -7.92 6.35
CA MET A 72 5.79 -6.73 5.73
C MET A 72 7.31 -6.75 5.80
N GLU A 73 7.88 -7.06 6.96
CA GLU A 73 9.32 -7.13 7.17
C GLU A 73 9.96 -8.22 6.30
N GLU A 74 9.43 -9.46 6.35
CA GLU A 74 10.02 -10.58 5.62
C GLU A 74 9.92 -10.41 4.09
N ILE A 75 8.81 -9.92 3.57
CA ILE A 75 8.67 -9.61 2.14
C ILE A 75 9.61 -8.45 1.74
N ALA A 76 9.72 -7.41 2.58
CA ALA A 76 10.57 -6.25 2.30
C ALA A 76 12.07 -6.58 2.30
N LYS A 77 12.52 -7.59 3.03
CA LYS A 77 13.91 -8.11 2.96
C LYS A 77 14.27 -8.56 1.54
N LYS A 78 13.32 -9.11 0.81
CA LYS A 78 13.56 -9.56 -0.57
C LYS A 78 13.20 -8.47 -1.59
N SER A 79 12.07 -7.75 -1.37
CA SER A 79 11.60 -6.73 -2.30
C SER A 79 10.78 -5.64 -1.62
N ALA A 80 11.29 -4.41 -1.64
CA ALA A 80 10.53 -3.23 -1.24
C ALA A 80 9.29 -3.04 -2.12
N VAL A 81 9.36 -3.35 -3.41
CA VAL A 81 8.23 -3.30 -4.35
C VAL A 81 7.12 -4.24 -3.93
N ALA A 82 7.44 -5.53 -3.71
CA ALA A 82 6.45 -6.53 -3.31
C ALA A 82 5.76 -6.16 -1.98
N SER A 83 6.51 -5.59 -1.02
CA SER A 83 5.93 -5.17 0.26
C SER A 83 4.93 -4.02 0.14
N VAL A 84 5.01 -3.15 -0.90
CA VAL A 84 3.96 -2.15 -1.18
C VAL A 84 2.64 -2.82 -1.54
N PHE A 85 2.68 -3.91 -2.34
CA PHE A 85 1.48 -4.67 -2.67
C PHE A 85 0.86 -5.37 -1.46
N VAL A 86 1.65 -5.76 -0.45
CA VAL A 86 1.12 -6.24 0.84
C VAL A 86 0.55 -5.09 1.67
N SER A 87 1.24 -3.94 1.69
CA SER A 87 0.86 -2.80 2.51
C SER A 87 -0.48 -2.21 2.09
N SER A 88 -0.67 -1.97 0.80
CA SER A 88 -1.84 -1.25 0.27
C SER A 88 -3.18 -1.88 0.69
N PRO A 89 -3.45 -3.18 0.45
CA PRO A 89 -4.71 -3.82 0.83
C PRO A 89 -4.90 -3.90 2.36
N ASN A 90 -3.85 -4.11 3.14
CA ASN A 90 -3.94 -4.21 4.60
C ASN A 90 -4.07 -2.86 5.32
N SER A 91 -3.78 -1.74 4.63
CA SER A 91 -3.79 -0.41 5.23
C SER A 91 -4.60 0.59 4.39
N LEU A 92 -4.00 1.22 3.38
CA LEU A 92 -4.57 2.37 2.69
C LEU A 92 -5.88 2.06 1.93
N CYS A 93 -6.06 0.85 1.45
CA CYS A 93 -7.22 0.48 0.64
C CYS A 93 -8.27 -0.32 1.43
N GLY A 94 -7.84 -1.31 2.22
CA GLY A 94 -8.77 -2.12 3.03
C GLY A 94 -9.23 -1.42 4.30
N ALA A 95 -8.33 -0.73 5.01
CA ALA A 95 -8.69 -0.09 6.29
C ALA A 95 -9.79 0.98 6.16
N PRO A 96 -9.84 1.85 5.15
CA PRO A 96 -10.96 2.80 5.00
C PRO A 96 -12.31 2.11 4.94
N ILE A 97 -12.40 0.99 4.19
CA ILE A 97 -13.62 0.21 4.04
C ILE A 97 -13.93 -0.53 5.35
N GLN A 98 -12.93 -1.12 6.00
CA GLN A 98 -13.10 -1.80 7.28
C GLN A 98 -13.61 -0.86 8.38
N LEU A 99 -13.08 0.38 8.41
CA LEU A 99 -13.43 1.41 9.41
C LEU A 99 -14.81 2.03 9.19
N SER A 100 -15.20 2.27 7.95
CA SER A 100 -16.35 3.13 7.63
C SER A 100 -17.34 2.53 6.64
N GLY A 101 -17.01 1.40 6.01
CA GLY A 101 -17.88 0.75 5.04
C GLY A 101 -19.13 0.14 5.66
N THR A 102 -20.22 0.13 4.91
CA THR A 102 -21.42 -0.63 5.25
C THR A 102 -21.14 -2.14 5.18
N PRO A 103 -22.00 -2.98 5.78
CA PRO A 103 -21.87 -4.44 5.61
C PRO A 103 -21.76 -4.87 4.14
N GLU A 104 -22.58 -4.29 3.27
CA GLU A 104 -22.63 -4.58 1.83
C GLU A 104 -21.33 -4.15 1.14
N GLN A 105 -20.78 -2.97 1.47
CA GLN A 105 -19.47 -2.52 0.95
C GLN A 105 -18.34 -3.42 1.41
N LYS A 106 -18.33 -3.87 2.65
CA LYS A 106 -17.34 -4.81 3.18
C LYS A 106 -17.41 -6.14 2.46
N GLU A 107 -18.60 -6.70 2.29
CA GLU A 107 -18.80 -7.95 1.58
C GLU A 107 -18.39 -7.82 0.10
N LYS A 108 -18.80 -6.75 -0.59
CA LYS A 108 -18.55 -6.51 -2.00
C LYS A 108 -17.07 -6.28 -2.33
N TYR A 109 -16.39 -5.48 -1.50
CA TYR A 109 -15.05 -4.99 -1.82
C TYR A 109 -13.96 -5.60 -0.95
N LEU A 110 -14.15 -5.67 0.38
CA LEU A 110 -13.09 -6.05 1.31
C LEU A 110 -12.71 -7.54 1.15
N SER A 111 -13.70 -8.42 0.90
CA SER A 111 -13.46 -9.83 0.61
C SER A 111 -12.59 -10.02 -0.64
N LYS A 112 -12.85 -9.25 -1.69
CA LYS A 112 -12.11 -9.33 -2.96
C LYS A 112 -10.74 -8.67 -2.90
N ILE A 113 -10.58 -7.63 -2.08
CA ILE A 113 -9.27 -7.07 -1.75
C ILE A 113 -8.42 -8.13 -1.02
N ALA A 114 -9.00 -8.81 -0.04
CA ALA A 114 -8.29 -9.79 0.78
C ALA A 114 -7.74 -10.98 -0.04
N THR A 115 -8.43 -11.37 -1.11
CA THR A 115 -8.02 -12.46 -2.01
C THR A 115 -7.16 -12.00 -3.19
N GLY A 116 -7.03 -10.68 -3.40
CA GLY A 116 -6.33 -10.11 -4.55
C GLY A 116 -7.13 -10.18 -5.86
N GLU A 117 -8.44 -10.43 -5.79
CA GLU A 117 -9.35 -10.37 -6.95
C GLU A 117 -9.55 -8.94 -7.43
N LEU A 118 -9.61 -7.97 -6.50
CA LEU A 118 -9.70 -6.55 -6.80
C LEU A 118 -8.48 -5.79 -6.25
N MET A 119 -7.93 -4.95 -7.08
CA MET A 119 -6.86 -4.04 -6.71
C MET A 119 -7.41 -2.65 -6.48
N PHE A 120 -6.97 -2.03 -5.37
CA PHE A 120 -7.37 -0.69 -4.98
C PHE A 120 -6.17 0.22 -4.83
N CYS A 121 -6.37 1.51 -5.09
CA CYS A 121 -5.42 2.56 -4.76
C CYS A 121 -6.05 3.64 -3.86
N PHE A 122 -5.22 4.56 -3.35
CA PHE A 122 -5.63 5.55 -2.35
C PHE A 122 -5.41 6.97 -2.85
N GLY A 123 -6.51 7.63 -3.25
CA GLY A 123 -6.52 8.94 -3.90
C GLY A 123 -6.81 10.09 -2.93
N LEU A 124 -5.84 10.46 -2.07
CA LEU A 124 -5.94 11.61 -1.15
C LEU A 124 -5.21 12.82 -1.71
N THR A 125 -3.92 12.67 -2.06
CA THR A 125 -2.99 13.74 -2.41
C THR A 125 -3.37 14.44 -3.71
N GLU A 126 -3.22 15.76 -3.76
CA GLU A 126 -3.41 16.60 -4.93
C GLU A 126 -2.17 17.48 -5.19
N PRO A 127 -1.99 18.04 -6.40
CA PRO A 127 -0.85 18.92 -6.69
C PRO A 127 -0.72 20.10 -5.72
N GLY A 128 -1.84 20.59 -5.17
CA GLY A 128 -1.88 21.70 -4.21
C GLY A 128 -2.17 21.28 -2.76
N ALA A 129 -2.28 19.97 -2.47
CA ALA A 129 -2.67 19.44 -1.16
C ALA A 129 -1.92 18.14 -0.84
N GLY A 130 -0.68 18.27 -0.43
CA GLY A 130 0.18 17.18 0.06
C GLY A 130 0.15 17.12 1.58
N SER A 131 1.11 17.77 2.27
CA SER A 131 1.14 17.83 3.74
C SER A 131 -0.11 18.49 4.32
N ASP A 132 -0.64 19.52 3.65
CA ASP A 132 -1.96 20.09 3.94
C ASP A 132 -3.07 19.36 3.16
N ALA A 133 -3.33 18.10 3.51
CA ALA A 133 -4.34 17.29 2.85
C ALA A 133 -5.77 17.82 3.05
N GLY A 134 -6.01 18.67 4.04
CA GLY A 134 -7.27 19.39 4.24
C GLY A 134 -7.58 20.42 3.15
N GLY A 135 -6.55 20.83 2.40
CA GLY A 135 -6.65 21.77 1.28
C GLY A 135 -7.14 21.15 -0.05
N THR A 136 -7.65 19.91 -0.04
CA THR A 136 -8.15 19.23 -1.26
C THR A 136 -9.14 20.10 -2.04
N LYS A 137 -9.03 20.08 -3.37
CA LYS A 137 -9.87 20.84 -4.31
C LYS A 137 -10.77 19.95 -5.15
N THR A 138 -10.52 18.65 -5.21
CA THR A 138 -11.43 17.69 -5.85
C THR A 138 -12.81 17.82 -5.24
N THR A 139 -13.83 17.94 -6.09
CA THR A 139 -15.24 18.19 -5.69
C THR A 139 -16.08 16.95 -5.95
N ALA A 140 -17.14 16.80 -5.16
CA ALA A 140 -18.23 15.85 -5.40
C ALA A 140 -19.55 16.56 -5.19
N VAL A 141 -20.36 16.65 -6.23
CA VAL A 141 -21.67 17.32 -6.23
C VAL A 141 -22.75 16.26 -6.44
N LEU A 142 -23.76 16.25 -5.59
CA LEU A 142 -24.88 15.31 -5.70
C LEU A 142 -25.80 15.72 -6.85
N ASP A 143 -26.09 14.80 -7.77
CA ASP A 143 -27.02 14.93 -8.88
C ASP A 143 -27.94 13.70 -8.91
N GLY A 144 -29.15 13.86 -8.43
CA GLY A 144 -30.08 12.73 -8.30
C GLY A 144 -29.56 11.67 -7.33
N ASP A 145 -29.29 10.47 -7.83
CA ASP A 145 -28.78 9.33 -7.06
C ASP A 145 -27.31 9.05 -7.29
N GLU A 146 -26.59 10.00 -7.87
CA GLU A 146 -25.17 9.88 -8.14
C GLU A 146 -24.40 11.12 -7.66
N TRP A 147 -23.14 10.93 -7.30
CA TRP A 147 -22.17 12.00 -7.07
C TRP A 147 -21.38 12.26 -8.35
N ILE A 148 -21.22 13.51 -8.73
CA ILE A 148 -20.39 13.93 -9.86
C ILE A 148 -19.06 14.42 -9.31
N LEU A 149 -18.00 13.68 -9.59
CA LEU A 149 -16.65 13.97 -9.12
C LEU A 149 -15.85 14.70 -10.20
N ASN A 150 -15.18 15.79 -9.78
CA ASN A 150 -14.26 16.56 -10.63
C ASN A 150 -12.98 16.90 -9.85
N GLY A 151 -11.82 16.66 -10.46
CA GLY A 151 -10.54 17.00 -9.86
C GLY A 151 -9.38 16.14 -10.33
N ARG A 152 -8.25 16.26 -9.61
CA ARG A 152 -7.02 15.51 -9.93
C ARG A 152 -6.36 15.06 -8.64
N LYS A 153 -6.03 13.78 -8.57
CA LYS A 153 -5.20 13.18 -7.52
C LYS A 153 -3.81 12.91 -8.09
N THR A 154 -2.76 13.16 -7.32
CA THR A 154 -1.38 13.02 -7.79
C THR A 154 -0.59 12.07 -6.93
N PHE A 155 0.46 11.47 -7.51
CA PHE A 155 1.32 10.47 -6.86
C PHE A 155 0.55 9.26 -6.33
N ILE A 156 -0.44 8.78 -7.09
CA ILE A 156 -1.28 7.66 -6.67
C ILE A 156 -0.61 6.33 -7.06
N THR A 157 0.00 5.70 -6.08
CA THR A 157 0.65 4.40 -6.22
C THR A 157 -0.37 3.32 -6.57
N GLY A 158 -0.08 2.54 -7.60
CA GLY A 158 -0.95 1.49 -8.12
C GLY A 158 -2.08 1.98 -9.02
N ALA A 159 -2.27 3.28 -9.23
CA ALA A 159 -3.39 3.81 -10.03
C ALA A 159 -3.50 3.19 -11.44
N PRO A 160 -2.41 3.01 -12.22
CA PRO A 160 -2.52 2.45 -13.57
C PRO A 160 -2.99 0.99 -13.65
N ILE A 161 -2.94 0.27 -12.53
CA ILE A 161 -3.23 -1.17 -12.45
C ILE A 161 -4.38 -1.51 -11.49
N ALA A 162 -4.92 -0.50 -10.79
CA ALA A 162 -6.03 -0.69 -9.85
C ALA A 162 -7.38 -0.74 -10.58
N ASP A 163 -8.33 -1.51 -10.02
CA ASP A 163 -9.72 -1.53 -10.46
C ASP A 163 -10.51 -0.37 -9.85
N TYR A 164 -10.23 -0.05 -8.58
CA TYR A 164 -10.94 0.97 -7.80
C TYR A 164 -9.97 1.89 -7.07
N SER A 165 -10.46 3.08 -6.72
CA SER A 165 -9.74 4.00 -5.84
C SER A 165 -10.63 4.47 -4.69
N ILE A 166 -10.03 4.65 -3.50
CA ILE A 166 -10.68 5.44 -2.45
C ILE A 166 -10.33 6.91 -2.71
N ILE A 167 -11.30 7.67 -3.18
CA ILE A 167 -11.15 9.10 -3.52
C ILE A 167 -11.74 9.97 -2.41
N TYR A 168 -11.00 10.96 -1.98
CA TYR A 168 -11.43 11.98 -1.03
C TYR A 168 -11.74 13.27 -1.77
N ALA A 169 -13.00 13.75 -1.67
CA ALA A 169 -13.48 14.93 -2.38
C ALA A 169 -14.34 15.83 -1.48
N LYS A 170 -14.40 17.12 -1.77
CA LYS A 170 -15.29 18.07 -1.07
C LYS A 170 -16.72 17.92 -1.55
N THR A 171 -17.63 17.65 -0.60
CA THR A 171 -19.09 17.70 -0.81
C THR A 171 -19.67 19.02 -0.30
N ASP A 172 -19.02 19.69 0.66
CA ASP A 172 -19.40 21.03 1.11
C ASP A 172 -18.29 22.05 0.81
N MET A 173 -18.54 22.90 -0.20
CA MET A 173 -17.60 23.94 -0.65
C MET A 173 -17.51 25.12 0.31
N LYS A 174 -18.49 25.30 1.22
CA LYS A 174 -18.51 26.37 2.21
C LYS A 174 -17.77 26.00 3.48
N ALA A 175 -17.58 24.71 3.71
CA ALA A 175 -16.83 24.21 4.87
C ALA A 175 -15.36 24.59 4.79
N LYS A 176 -14.81 25.04 5.93
CA LYS A 176 -13.39 25.44 6.04
C LYS A 176 -12.48 24.23 6.28
N GLY A 177 -11.28 24.27 5.66
CA GLY A 177 -10.25 23.26 5.85
C GLY A 177 -10.73 21.86 5.47
N SER A 178 -10.50 20.90 6.35
CA SER A 178 -10.83 19.49 6.15
C SER A 178 -12.31 19.14 6.39
N ALA A 179 -13.12 20.06 6.93
CA ALA A 179 -14.56 19.87 7.03
C ALA A 179 -15.18 19.79 5.63
N GLY A 180 -16.21 18.99 5.46
CA GLY A 180 -16.86 18.81 4.15
C GLY A 180 -16.15 17.86 3.19
N ILE A 181 -15.03 17.21 3.58
CA ILE A 181 -14.40 16.16 2.80
C ILE A 181 -15.10 14.82 3.05
N THR A 182 -15.47 14.15 1.98
CA THR A 182 -16.15 12.85 1.96
C THR A 182 -15.28 11.84 1.21
N ALA A 183 -15.37 10.57 1.57
CA ALA A 183 -14.68 9.48 0.90
C ALA A 183 -15.63 8.72 -0.05
N PHE A 184 -15.11 8.27 -1.18
CA PHE A 184 -15.86 7.55 -2.21
C PHE A 184 -15.07 6.34 -2.70
N ILE A 185 -15.76 5.24 -3.00
CA ILE A 185 -15.22 4.11 -3.75
C ILE A 185 -15.52 4.36 -5.23
N VAL A 186 -14.48 4.64 -6.01
CA VAL A 186 -14.60 5.01 -7.42
C VAL A 186 -14.08 3.88 -8.30
N ASP A 187 -14.89 3.42 -9.24
CA ASP A 187 -14.47 2.50 -10.28
C ASP A 187 -13.58 3.26 -11.27
N LEU A 188 -12.33 2.82 -11.45
CA LEU A 188 -11.37 3.49 -12.31
C LEU A 188 -11.59 3.23 -13.82
N LYS A 189 -12.56 2.37 -14.15
CA LYS A 189 -13.01 2.12 -15.53
C LYS A 189 -14.20 2.98 -15.92
N SER A 190 -14.72 3.82 -15.00
CA SER A 190 -15.85 4.72 -15.26
C SER A 190 -15.49 5.78 -16.30
N GLU A 191 -16.49 6.20 -17.08
CA GLU A 191 -16.37 7.34 -17.99
C GLU A 191 -15.92 8.59 -17.22
N GLY A 192 -15.01 9.37 -17.81
CA GLY A 192 -14.44 10.57 -17.20
C GLY A 192 -13.22 10.31 -16.30
N VAL A 193 -12.84 9.05 -16.07
CA VAL A 193 -11.56 8.71 -15.40
C VAL A 193 -10.45 8.60 -16.43
N SER A 194 -9.33 9.28 -16.17
CA SER A 194 -8.11 9.12 -16.95
C SER A 194 -6.87 9.17 -16.05
N PHE A 195 -5.73 8.73 -16.59
CA PHE A 195 -4.48 8.65 -15.85
C PHE A 195 -3.42 9.57 -16.45
N GLY A 196 -2.62 10.19 -15.60
CA GLY A 196 -1.40 10.88 -16.03
C GLY A 196 -0.32 9.88 -16.48
N LYS A 197 0.76 10.43 -17.08
CA LYS A 197 1.98 9.65 -17.34
C LYS A 197 2.48 9.04 -16.03
N PRO A 198 2.91 7.78 -16.03
CA PRO A 198 3.59 7.20 -14.85
C PRO A 198 4.80 8.03 -14.43
N GLU A 199 4.97 8.19 -13.13
CA GLU A 199 6.08 8.92 -12.53
C GLU A 199 7.41 8.18 -12.71
N GLU A 200 8.46 8.92 -13.09
CA GLU A 200 9.83 8.42 -13.09
C GLU A 200 10.38 8.49 -11.65
N LYS A 201 10.60 7.34 -11.02
CA LYS A 201 10.94 7.23 -9.60
C LYS A 201 12.39 6.78 -9.39
N MET A 202 12.97 7.20 -8.27
CA MET A 202 14.33 6.79 -7.86
C MET A 202 14.36 5.42 -7.16
N GLY A 203 13.22 4.84 -6.84
CA GLY A 203 13.09 3.53 -6.18
C GLY A 203 11.65 3.07 -6.17
N ILE A 204 11.43 1.80 -5.80
CA ILE A 204 10.13 1.14 -5.84
C ILE A 204 9.50 1.26 -7.26
N ILE A 205 10.34 1.16 -8.29
CA ILE A 205 9.99 1.41 -9.69
C ILE A 205 8.90 0.42 -10.12
N GLY A 206 9.03 -0.85 -9.76
CA GLY A 206 8.07 -1.90 -10.07
C GLY A 206 6.66 -1.78 -9.46
N CYS A 207 6.32 -0.65 -8.82
CA CYS A 207 4.95 -0.33 -8.40
C CYS A 207 4.53 0.99 -9.07
N PRO A 208 3.82 0.97 -10.22
CA PRO A 208 3.56 2.16 -11.02
C PRO A 208 2.76 3.19 -10.23
N THR A 209 3.10 4.45 -10.42
CA THR A 209 2.48 5.59 -9.73
C THR A 209 2.10 6.63 -10.77
N SER A 210 0.87 7.14 -10.74
CA SER A 210 0.42 8.20 -11.67
C SER A 210 -0.62 9.10 -11.02
N ASP A 211 -1.02 10.12 -11.75
CA ASP A 211 -2.21 10.90 -11.42
C ASP A 211 -3.48 10.14 -11.79
N ILE A 212 -4.56 10.45 -11.07
CA ILE A 212 -5.94 10.13 -11.46
C ILE A 212 -6.63 11.46 -11.74
N VAL A 213 -7.15 11.61 -12.94
CA VAL A 213 -7.95 12.77 -13.37
C VAL A 213 -9.41 12.36 -13.43
N LEU A 214 -10.28 13.17 -12.83
CA LEU A 214 -11.71 12.95 -12.75
C LEU A 214 -12.43 14.10 -13.45
N GLU A 215 -13.15 13.81 -14.52
CA GLU A 215 -13.92 14.78 -15.32
C GLU A 215 -15.37 14.32 -15.42
N ASN A 216 -16.23 14.89 -14.56
CA ASN A 216 -17.66 14.54 -14.44
C ASN A 216 -17.91 13.04 -14.17
N VAL A 217 -17.04 12.41 -13.39
CA VAL A 217 -17.15 10.99 -13.05
C VAL A 217 -18.37 10.75 -12.18
N ARG A 218 -19.28 9.89 -12.66
CA ARG A 218 -20.51 9.51 -11.95
C ARG A 218 -20.24 8.37 -10.98
N VAL A 219 -20.57 8.59 -9.73
CA VAL A 219 -20.36 7.63 -8.63
C VAL A 219 -21.70 7.42 -7.91
N PRO A 220 -22.25 6.20 -7.90
CA PRO A 220 -23.52 5.91 -7.19
C PRO A 220 -23.46 6.29 -5.72
N LYS A 221 -24.59 6.72 -5.15
CA LYS A 221 -24.70 7.12 -3.73
C LYS A 221 -24.21 6.03 -2.78
N GLU A 222 -24.47 4.78 -3.09
CA GLU A 222 -24.05 3.63 -2.28
C GLU A 222 -22.53 3.44 -2.25
N ASN A 223 -21.77 4.08 -3.16
CA ASN A 223 -20.32 4.07 -3.15
C ASN A 223 -19.70 5.20 -2.31
N MET A 224 -20.52 6.06 -1.68
CA MET A 224 -20.03 6.95 -0.63
C MET A 224 -19.56 6.11 0.57
N LEU A 225 -18.33 6.32 1.02
CA LEU A 225 -17.73 5.56 2.11
C LEU A 225 -17.88 6.28 3.44
N GLY A 226 -18.66 5.70 4.32
CA GLY A 226 -18.96 6.26 5.65
C GLY A 226 -20.00 7.37 5.60
N LYS A 227 -19.78 8.47 6.32
CA LYS A 227 -20.69 9.61 6.41
C LYS A 227 -20.16 10.81 5.65
N GLU A 228 -21.07 11.55 5.02
CA GLU A 228 -20.73 12.82 4.38
C GLU A 228 -20.00 13.77 5.34
N GLY A 229 -18.96 14.45 4.86
CA GLY A 229 -18.13 15.35 5.63
C GLY A 229 -17.20 14.68 6.66
N LYS A 230 -17.11 13.34 6.68
CA LYS A 230 -16.24 12.59 7.60
C LYS A 230 -15.09 11.87 6.90
N GLY A 231 -14.89 12.10 5.60
CA GLY A 231 -13.82 11.48 4.83
C GLY A 231 -12.42 11.81 5.36
N PHE A 232 -12.16 13.04 5.76
CA PHE A 232 -10.86 13.41 6.32
C PHE A 232 -10.53 12.62 7.60
N THR A 233 -11.50 12.45 8.49
CA THR A 233 -11.31 11.62 9.70
C THR A 233 -11.03 10.16 9.34
N ASN A 234 -11.71 9.63 8.31
CA ASN A 234 -11.44 8.29 7.79
C ASN A 234 -9.99 8.22 7.24
N ALA A 235 -9.55 9.20 6.43
CA ALA A 235 -8.20 9.26 5.89
C ALA A 235 -7.13 9.26 6.98
N MET A 236 -7.28 10.10 8.01
CA MET A 236 -6.28 10.18 9.10
C MET A 236 -6.17 8.87 9.87
N LYS A 237 -7.28 8.25 10.24
CA LYS A 237 -7.27 6.92 10.88
C LYS A 237 -6.65 5.84 10.00
N THR A 238 -6.85 5.93 8.69
CA THR A 238 -6.23 5.02 7.71
C THR A 238 -4.72 5.20 7.66
N LEU A 239 -4.25 6.44 7.64
CA LEU A 239 -2.82 6.75 7.63
C LEU A 239 -2.11 6.29 8.91
N ASP A 240 -2.77 6.36 10.08
CA ASP A 240 -2.21 5.85 11.33
C ASP A 240 -1.90 4.34 11.24
N VAL A 241 -2.80 3.58 10.62
CA VAL A 241 -2.57 2.14 10.36
C VAL A 241 -1.45 1.94 9.32
N GLY A 242 -1.41 2.76 8.29
CA GLY A 242 -0.41 2.68 7.22
C GLY A 242 1.03 2.88 7.71
N ARG A 243 1.26 3.78 8.68
CA ARG A 243 2.59 4.10 9.22
C ARG A 243 3.30 2.87 9.80
N ILE A 244 2.56 1.98 10.45
CA ILE A 244 3.10 0.75 11.06
C ILE A 244 3.69 -0.17 9.99
N GLY A 245 2.97 -0.36 8.88
CA GLY A 245 3.44 -1.19 7.76
C GLY A 245 4.68 -0.61 7.07
N ILE A 246 4.71 0.70 6.85
CA ILE A 246 5.87 1.36 6.22
C ILE A 246 7.10 1.33 7.14
N ALA A 247 6.92 1.43 8.46
CA ALA A 247 8.02 1.24 9.42
C ALA A 247 8.61 -0.18 9.32
N ALA A 248 7.75 -1.21 9.23
CA ALA A 248 8.20 -2.60 9.05
C ALA A 248 8.89 -2.81 7.70
N GLN A 249 8.39 -2.19 6.61
CA GLN A 249 9.06 -2.19 5.31
C GLN A 249 10.48 -1.62 5.40
N ALA A 250 10.64 -0.47 6.04
CA ALA A 250 11.94 0.16 6.21
C ALA A 250 12.92 -0.72 6.99
N ILE A 251 12.44 -1.42 8.04
CA ILE A 251 13.24 -2.38 8.81
C ILE A 251 13.65 -3.57 7.94
N GLY A 252 12.72 -4.13 7.15
CA GLY A 252 13.04 -5.24 6.24
C GLY A 252 14.12 -4.88 5.22
N VAL A 253 14.00 -3.71 4.58
CA VAL A 253 15.02 -3.20 3.65
C VAL A 253 16.37 -2.97 4.35
N ALA A 254 16.35 -2.39 5.55
CA ALA A 254 17.57 -2.15 6.33
C ALA A 254 18.24 -3.47 6.73
N GLN A 255 17.47 -4.49 7.12
CA GLN A 255 17.98 -5.81 7.46
C GLN A 255 18.63 -6.49 6.24
N ALA A 256 17.99 -6.44 5.06
CA ALA A 256 18.57 -6.97 3.84
C ALA A 256 19.89 -6.30 3.49
N ALA A 257 19.95 -4.97 3.59
CA ALA A 257 21.20 -4.23 3.35
C ALA A 257 22.32 -4.59 4.35
N LEU A 258 21.96 -4.81 5.61
CA LEU A 258 22.89 -5.26 6.65
C LEU A 258 23.42 -6.68 6.35
N ASP A 259 22.54 -7.60 5.97
CA ASP A 259 22.89 -8.99 5.67
C ASP A 259 23.88 -9.05 4.49
N GLU A 260 23.64 -8.29 3.41
CA GLU A 260 24.54 -8.18 2.27
C GLU A 260 25.87 -7.51 2.65
N ALA A 261 25.84 -6.46 3.46
CA ALA A 261 27.06 -5.81 3.95
C ALA A 261 27.91 -6.76 4.80
N VAL A 262 27.31 -7.57 5.65
CA VAL A 262 28.00 -8.58 6.48
C VAL A 262 28.59 -9.67 5.62
N LYS A 263 27.85 -10.19 4.64
CA LYS A 263 28.31 -11.20 3.69
C LYS A 263 29.52 -10.69 2.91
N PHE A 264 29.38 -9.54 2.27
CA PHE A 264 30.49 -8.92 1.51
C PHE A 264 31.71 -8.66 2.38
N ALA A 265 31.54 -8.15 3.61
CA ALA A 265 32.65 -7.87 4.51
C ALA A 265 33.41 -9.14 4.95
N LYS A 266 32.76 -10.30 5.01
CA LYS A 266 33.38 -11.59 5.29
C LYS A 266 34.15 -12.18 4.09
N GLU A 267 33.67 -11.91 2.88
CA GLU A 267 34.22 -12.45 1.63
C GLU A 267 35.36 -11.59 1.06
N ARG A 268 35.21 -10.26 1.12
CA ARG A 268 36.19 -9.33 0.56
C ARG A 268 37.49 -9.33 1.37
N VAL A 269 38.59 -9.71 0.71
CA VAL A 269 39.94 -9.73 1.32
C VAL A 269 40.74 -8.51 0.88
N GLN A 270 41.33 -7.78 1.84
CA GLN A 270 42.33 -6.74 1.62
C GLN A 270 43.38 -6.83 2.73
N PHE A 271 44.63 -6.50 2.41
CA PHE A 271 45.75 -6.62 3.33
C PHE A 271 45.88 -8.01 3.98
N GLY A 272 45.59 -9.07 3.20
CA GLY A 272 45.69 -10.47 3.62
C GLY A 272 44.62 -10.98 4.56
N GLN A 273 43.53 -10.25 4.76
CA GLN A 273 42.42 -10.67 5.65
C GLN A 273 41.08 -10.12 5.20
N PRO A 274 39.94 -10.77 5.58
CA PRO A 274 38.58 -10.22 5.37
C PRO A 274 38.45 -8.80 5.92
N ILE A 275 37.79 -7.92 5.18
CA ILE A 275 37.60 -6.53 5.62
C ILE A 275 36.75 -6.41 6.90
N ALA A 276 35.94 -7.41 7.23
CA ALA A 276 35.21 -7.51 8.49
C ALA A 276 36.13 -7.43 9.74
N LYS A 277 37.44 -7.77 9.61
CA LYS A 277 38.40 -7.70 10.72
C LYS A 277 38.91 -6.28 10.99
N PHE A 278 38.68 -5.33 10.09
CA PHE A 278 39.06 -3.93 10.33
C PHE A 278 37.98 -3.23 11.16
N GLN A 279 38.38 -2.60 12.27
CA GLN A 279 37.47 -1.91 13.19
C GLN A 279 36.61 -0.82 12.51
N GLY A 280 37.18 -0.12 11.50
CA GLY A 280 36.43 0.86 10.71
C GLY A 280 35.22 0.26 9.97
N ILE A 281 35.21 -1.04 9.68
CA ILE A 281 34.09 -1.78 9.05
C ILE A 281 33.23 -2.45 10.13
N SER A 282 33.84 -3.23 11.04
CA SER A 282 33.10 -3.98 12.05
C SER A 282 32.25 -3.08 12.97
N PHE A 283 32.73 -1.89 13.33
CA PHE A 283 31.99 -0.95 14.16
C PHE A 283 30.80 -0.31 13.44
N LYS A 284 30.90 -0.10 12.10
CA LYS A 284 29.74 0.33 11.31
C LYS A 284 28.66 -0.74 11.28
N ILE A 285 29.05 -1.99 11.01
CA ILE A 285 28.14 -3.15 11.01
C ILE A 285 27.49 -3.31 12.38
N ALA A 286 28.27 -3.23 13.48
CA ALA A 286 27.72 -3.33 14.83
C ALA A 286 26.68 -2.24 15.16
N ARG A 287 26.89 -0.99 14.68
CA ARG A 287 25.92 0.10 14.85
C ARG A 287 24.64 -0.11 14.05
N MET A 288 24.74 -0.71 12.86
CA MET A 288 23.55 -1.04 12.06
C MET A 288 22.73 -2.18 12.65
N ALA A 289 23.40 -3.12 13.35
CA ALA A 289 22.75 -4.28 13.97
C ALA A 289 22.11 -3.97 15.34
N ALA A 290 22.54 -2.88 16.01
CA ALA A 290 22.03 -2.45 17.33
C ALA A 290 20.79 -1.57 17.20
#